data_61bcf897de9dd600a974fd3d8498a6d6
#
_entry.id   61bcf897de9dd600a974fd3d8498a6d6
#
_cell.length_a   1.000
_cell.length_b   1.000
_cell.length_c   1.000
_cell.angle_alpha   90.00
_cell.angle_beta   90.00
_cell.angle_gamma   90.00
#
_symmetry.space_group_name_H-M   'P 1'
#
loop_
_entity.id
_entity.type
_entity.pdbx_description
1 polymer ?
#
loop_
_entity_poly.entity_id
_entity_poly.type
_entity_poly.pdbx_seq_one_letter_code
_entity_poly.pdbx_strand_id
1 'polypeptide(L)'
;MQRAESEQPSKRPRHDGSPRTPPSTPSAAAGRSPGLELHPDHKTWGPEQVCSFLQRSGFKEPGLLKNFRENKITGSLLSYLDESHLENLGVSSLWERKKLLSHIQRLNQTLIDTMKVINDPIHGHIELHPLLIRIIDTPQFQRLRYIKQLGGGYYVFPGASHNRFEHSLGVGYLAGCLVRALCEKQPELQISERDMLCVQIAGLCHDLGHGPFSHMFDGRFIPLARPELKWTHEQGSVKMFEHLINSNGLKAVMEHYGLVPEEDICFIKEQITGPLESPIKKDSVWPYKGRPKEKSFLYEIVANKRNGIDVDKWDYFARDCHHLGIQNNFDYKRFIKFARVCEVDNKMLICTRDKEVGNLYDMFHTRNCLHRRAYQHKVGNIIDKMITDALLKADSYIEITGAEGKKYSISTAIDDMEAFTKLTDNIFLEILYSTDPKLDAAREILKNIECRNLYKYVGETQPSGEKIKRENYECLPKEVADAKPTEVSLEAELKAEDFIVDVSQLLPEKFAEQLIRVYCKKTDEKSLYAAQQHFVQWCINKNFTKPQDGDVVAPLITPRKREWNALLSAPNPARPGEAFKARVQLFKDGSV
;
A
#
# COMPACT_ATOMS: atom_id res chain seq x y z
N MET A 1 -16.39 -10.55 64.39
CA MET A 1 -15.22 -11.01 65.17
C MET A 1 -14.03 -11.04 64.27
N GLN A 2 -13.04 -10.31 64.70
CA GLN A 2 -11.64 -10.18 64.29
C GLN A 2 -11.28 -9.61 62.93
N ARG A 3 -10.79 -8.39 63.05
CA ARG A 3 -9.99 -7.61 62.13
C ARG A 3 -8.62 -8.27 61.89
N ALA A 4 -8.13 -8.25 60.65
CA ALA A 4 -6.73 -8.38 60.34
C ALA A 4 -6.26 -7.09 59.63
N GLU A 5 -5.24 -6.49 60.20
CA GLU A 5 -4.66 -5.19 59.83
C GLU A 5 -3.81 -5.32 58.55
N SER A 6 -3.89 -4.28 57.72
CA SER A 6 -3.08 -4.11 56.51
C SER A 6 -1.76 -3.43 56.86
N GLU A 7 -0.66 -4.11 56.64
CA GLU A 7 0.68 -3.48 56.63
C GLU A 7 0.94 -2.71 55.32
N GLN A 8 1.25 -1.43 55.46
CA GLN A 8 1.77 -0.59 54.39
C GLN A 8 3.29 -0.79 54.23
N PRO A 9 3.84 -0.86 53.00
CA PRO A 9 5.28 -0.82 52.82
C PRO A 9 5.83 0.61 52.90
N SER A 10 6.94 0.75 53.61
CA SER A 10 7.70 1.95 53.92
C SER A 10 8.20 2.74 52.70
N LYS A 11 8.05 4.05 52.79
CA LYS A 11 8.65 5.04 51.88
C LYS A 11 10.18 5.04 51.95
N ARG A 12 10.88 4.84 50.84
CA ARG A 12 12.29 5.15 50.68
C ARG A 12 12.48 6.66 50.43
N PRO A 13 13.58 7.29 50.88
CA PRO A 13 13.80 8.73 50.77
C PRO A 13 14.11 9.14 49.31
N ARG A 14 13.60 10.33 48.94
CA ARG A 14 13.92 10.99 47.67
C ARG A 14 15.37 11.53 47.75
N HIS A 15 16.20 11.16 46.78
CA HIS A 15 17.44 11.86 46.46
C HIS A 15 17.10 13.05 45.56
N ASP A 16 17.37 14.25 46.02
CA ASP A 16 17.45 15.47 45.24
C ASP A 16 18.65 15.35 44.28
N GLY A 17 18.38 15.37 43.00
CA GLY A 17 19.35 15.44 41.92
C GLY A 17 19.02 16.58 40.97
N SER A 18 19.63 17.76 41.23
CA SER A 18 19.63 18.89 40.29
C SER A 18 20.14 18.47 38.91
N PRO A 19 19.62 19.05 37.81
CA PRO A 19 20.05 18.71 36.46
C PRO A 19 21.50 19.16 36.24
N ARG A 20 22.36 18.19 35.93
CA ARG A 20 23.75 18.50 35.52
C ARG A 20 23.71 19.02 34.09
N THR A 21 24.20 20.24 33.91
CA THR A 21 24.58 20.83 32.62
C THR A 21 25.59 19.95 31.91
N PRO A 22 25.50 19.81 30.58
CA PRO A 22 26.49 19.09 29.80
C PRO A 22 27.84 19.82 29.86
N PRO A 23 28.96 19.07 29.84
CA PRO A 23 30.27 19.68 29.92
C PRO A 23 30.58 20.54 28.69
N SER A 24 31.09 21.71 28.95
CA SER A 24 31.61 22.68 27.98
C SER A 24 32.67 22.04 27.08
N THR A 25 32.57 22.31 25.78
CA THR A 25 33.56 22.02 24.75
C THR A 25 34.98 22.42 25.19
N PRO A 26 35.98 21.57 24.99
CA PRO A 26 37.36 22.00 25.15
C PRO A 26 37.77 22.93 24.00
N SER A 27 38.40 24.01 24.40
CA SER A 27 39.09 25.01 23.59
C SER A 27 40.04 24.37 22.57
N ALA A 28 40.08 24.96 21.38
CA ALA A 28 40.97 24.63 20.28
C ALA A 28 42.44 24.57 20.73
N ALA A 29 43.08 23.43 20.53
CA ALA A 29 44.53 23.26 20.57
C ALA A 29 45.00 22.71 19.21
N ALA A 30 45.72 23.56 18.54
CA ALA A 30 46.80 23.34 17.57
C ALA A 30 46.79 22.10 16.66
N GLY A 31 46.63 22.33 15.36
CA GLY A 31 47.47 21.75 14.32
C GLY A 31 47.43 20.23 14.11
N ARG A 32 46.27 19.69 13.68
CA ARG A 32 46.28 18.44 12.88
C ARG A 32 45.63 18.75 11.53
N SER A 33 46.39 18.47 10.47
CA SER A 33 45.85 18.46 9.10
C SER A 33 44.53 17.69 9.09
N PRO A 34 43.46 18.18 8.42
CA PRO A 34 42.21 17.45 8.34
C PRO A 34 42.48 16.15 7.59
N GLY A 35 42.57 15.03 8.31
CA GLY A 35 42.60 13.71 7.71
C GLY A 35 41.30 13.54 6.92
N LEU A 36 41.40 13.15 5.66
CA LEU A 36 40.26 12.86 4.80
C LEU A 36 39.33 11.94 5.57
N GLU A 37 38.11 12.41 5.87
CA GLU A 37 37.09 11.55 6.49
C GLU A 37 36.74 10.45 5.51
N LEU A 38 36.91 9.20 5.94
CA LEU A 38 36.56 8.05 5.13
C LEU A 38 35.05 7.85 5.21
N HIS A 39 34.38 7.87 4.05
CA HIS A 39 32.97 7.53 3.99
C HIS A 39 32.74 6.11 4.55
N PRO A 40 31.67 5.82 5.31
CA PRO A 40 31.40 4.50 5.87
C PRO A 40 31.34 3.39 4.81
N ASP A 41 30.80 3.69 3.64
CA ASP A 41 30.82 2.80 2.50
C ASP A 41 32.14 2.97 1.73
N HIS A 42 33.06 2.02 1.95
CA HIS A 42 34.39 2.04 1.34
C HIS A 42 34.38 2.01 -0.18
N LYS A 43 33.33 1.53 -0.81
CA LYS A 43 33.25 1.37 -2.26
C LYS A 43 32.97 2.67 -3.00
N THR A 44 32.49 3.68 -2.29
CA THR A 44 32.42 5.06 -2.80
C THR A 44 33.76 5.79 -2.75
N TRP A 45 34.79 5.14 -2.18
CA TRP A 45 36.10 5.78 -2.02
C TRP A 45 36.80 6.00 -3.36
N GLY A 46 37.25 7.21 -3.58
CA GLY A 46 38.22 7.52 -4.61
C GLY A 46 39.62 7.06 -4.23
N PRO A 47 40.61 7.13 -5.15
CA PRO A 47 41.99 6.69 -4.90
C PRO A 47 42.64 7.32 -3.67
N GLU A 48 42.34 8.58 -3.34
CA GLU A 48 42.89 9.26 -2.17
C GLU A 48 42.35 8.70 -0.84
N GLN A 49 41.06 8.33 -0.82
CA GLN A 49 40.45 7.70 0.35
C GLN A 49 40.97 6.27 0.54
N VAL A 50 41.20 5.54 -0.53
CA VAL A 50 41.88 4.23 -0.50
C VAL A 50 43.29 4.36 0.07
N CYS A 51 44.06 5.36 -0.37
CA CYS A 51 45.39 5.62 0.20
C CYS A 51 45.34 5.99 1.69
N SER A 52 44.35 6.76 2.11
CA SER A 52 44.13 7.08 3.54
C SER A 52 43.82 5.83 4.36
N PHE A 53 43.01 4.91 3.81
CA PHE A 53 42.75 3.62 4.44
C PHE A 53 44.01 2.76 4.56
N LEU A 54 44.79 2.64 3.49
CA LEU A 54 46.08 1.92 3.51
C LEU A 54 47.00 2.46 4.59
N GLN A 55 47.15 3.78 4.70
CA GLN A 55 47.98 4.42 5.74
C GLN A 55 47.48 4.09 7.15
N ARG A 56 46.18 4.14 7.38
CA ARG A 56 45.54 3.77 8.67
C ARG A 56 45.71 2.29 8.99
N SER A 57 45.76 1.44 7.97
CA SER A 57 45.97 -0.02 8.07
C SER A 57 47.46 -0.41 8.25
N GLY A 58 48.35 0.60 8.30
CA GLY A 58 49.79 0.40 8.55
C GLY A 58 50.64 0.33 7.29
N PHE A 59 50.09 0.50 6.10
CA PHE A 59 50.80 0.53 4.83
C PHE A 59 51.15 1.98 4.47
N LYS A 60 52.34 2.44 4.87
CA LYS A 60 52.75 3.85 4.76
C LYS A 60 53.81 4.12 3.69
N GLU A 61 54.22 3.11 2.94
CA GLU A 61 55.27 3.22 1.93
C GLU A 61 54.87 4.18 0.80
N PRO A 62 55.65 5.25 0.53
CA PRO A 62 55.27 6.26 -0.48
C PRO A 62 55.16 5.67 -1.87
N GLY A 63 55.99 4.67 -2.23
CA GLY A 63 55.94 3.98 -3.51
C GLY A 63 54.65 3.19 -3.74
N LEU A 64 54.20 2.48 -2.71
CA LEU A 64 52.94 1.75 -2.71
C LEU A 64 51.73 2.68 -2.92
N LEU A 65 51.68 3.73 -2.11
CA LEU A 65 50.58 4.71 -2.19
C LEU A 65 50.53 5.43 -3.54
N LYS A 66 51.72 5.69 -4.13
CA LYS A 66 51.82 6.25 -5.47
C LYS A 66 51.26 5.28 -6.51
N ASN A 67 51.62 4.00 -6.46
CA ASN A 67 51.11 2.99 -7.39
C ASN A 67 49.59 2.85 -7.31
N PHE A 68 48.99 2.89 -6.12
CA PHE A 68 47.53 2.82 -5.98
C PHE A 68 46.83 4.06 -6.60
N ARG A 69 47.44 5.24 -6.51
CA ARG A 69 46.93 6.46 -7.16
C ARG A 69 47.05 6.42 -8.67
N GLU A 70 48.23 6.05 -9.19
CA GLU A 70 48.51 6.04 -10.61
C GLU A 70 47.66 5.01 -11.35
N ASN A 71 47.41 3.86 -10.72
CA ASN A 71 46.51 2.84 -11.23
C ASN A 71 45.03 3.13 -10.93
N LYS A 72 44.72 4.31 -10.32
CA LYS A 72 43.35 4.77 -10.01
C LYS A 72 42.52 3.71 -9.24
N ILE A 73 43.14 3.03 -8.29
CA ILE A 73 42.45 2.01 -7.49
C ILE A 73 41.42 2.69 -6.59
N THR A 74 40.16 2.45 -6.90
CA THR A 74 39.00 2.92 -6.12
C THR A 74 38.60 1.88 -5.08
N GLY A 75 37.79 2.28 -4.10
CA GLY A 75 37.27 1.38 -3.08
C GLY A 75 36.47 0.20 -3.66
N SER A 76 35.74 0.41 -4.77
CA SER A 76 35.05 -0.66 -5.50
C SER A 76 35.98 -1.70 -6.11
N LEU A 77 37.21 -1.33 -6.46
CA LEU A 77 38.21 -2.24 -7.02
C LEU A 77 38.93 -3.05 -5.95
N LEU A 78 38.89 -2.65 -4.67
CA LEU A 78 39.56 -3.37 -3.60
C LEU A 78 39.14 -4.84 -3.49
N SER A 79 37.86 -5.14 -3.74
CA SER A 79 37.32 -6.51 -3.67
C SER A 79 37.82 -7.44 -4.77
N TYR A 80 38.36 -6.90 -5.85
CA TYR A 80 38.89 -7.67 -6.98
C TYR A 80 40.42 -7.86 -6.91
N LEU A 81 41.10 -7.28 -5.92
CA LEU A 81 42.53 -7.43 -5.73
C LEU A 81 42.85 -8.81 -5.15
N ASP A 82 43.74 -9.51 -5.81
CA ASP A 82 44.35 -10.75 -5.35
C ASP A 82 45.85 -10.59 -5.05
N GLU A 83 46.51 -11.67 -4.68
CA GLU A 83 47.94 -11.65 -4.36
C GLU A 83 48.81 -11.19 -5.55
N SER A 84 48.43 -11.55 -6.79
CA SER A 84 49.17 -11.18 -8.00
C SER A 84 49.01 -9.71 -8.35
N HIS A 85 47.80 -9.17 -8.19
CA HIS A 85 47.54 -7.75 -8.36
C HIS A 85 48.32 -6.90 -7.34
N LEU A 86 48.37 -7.33 -6.08
CA LEU A 86 49.10 -6.62 -5.03
C LEU A 86 50.61 -6.65 -5.25
N GLU A 87 51.14 -7.76 -5.79
CA GLU A 87 52.55 -7.86 -6.17
C GLU A 87 52.90 -6.86 -7.27
N ASN A 88 52.07 -6.76 -8.31
CA ASN A 88 52.22 -5.79 -9.40
C ASN A 88 52.07 -4.33 -8.90
N LEU A 89 51.29 -4.08 -7.84
CA LEU A 89 51.17 -2.79 -7.21
C LEU A 89 52.32 -2.45 -6.25
N GLY A 90 53.31 -3.34 -6.09
CA GLY A 90 54.55 -3.09 -5.35
C GLY A 90 54.53 -3.64 -3.92
N VAL A 91 53.57 -4.48 -3.53
CA VAL A 91 53.60 -5.19 -2.24
C VAL A 91 54.46 -6.46 -2.40
N SER A 92 55.76 -6.37 -2.22
CA SER A 92 56.73 -7.44 -2.46
C SER A 92 56.60 -8.60 -1.46
N SER A 93 56.30 -8.30 -0.20
CA SER A 93 56.20 -9.30 0.87
C SER A 93 54.87 -10.09 0.76
N LEU A 94 54.97 -11.42 0.69
CA LEU A 94 53.81 -12.31 0.74
C LEU A 94 52.95 -12.08 2.01
N TRP A 95 53.61 -11.84 3.16
CA TRP A 95 52.93 -11.61 4.41
C TRP A 95 52.14 -10.30 4.39
N GLU A 96 52.71 -9.23 3.82
CA GLU A 96 52.04 -7.95 3.66
C GLU A 96 50.86 -8.04 2.68
N ARG A 97 50.98 -8.80 1.58
CA ARG A 97 49.86 -9.08 0.68
C ARG A 97 48.70 -9.75 1.43
N LYS A 98 49.00 -10.83 2.18
CA LYS A 98 47.96 -11.51 2.99
C LYS A 98 47.34 -10.63 4.06
N LYS A 99 48.14 -9.80 4.71
CA LYS A 99 47.69 -8.84 5.69
C LYS A 99 46.76 -7.79 5.06
N LEU A 100 47.13 -7.28 3.90
CA LEU A 100 46.30 -6.29 3.18
C LEU A 100 45.00 -6.91 2.70
N LEU A 101 45.03 -8.11 2.11
CA LEU A 101 43.82 -8.86 1.71
C LEU A 101 42.90 -9.12 2.91
N SER A 102 43.45 -9.45 4.08
CA SER A 102 42.66 -9.60 5.30
C SER A 102 41.99 -8.28 5.74
N HIS A 103 42.67 -7.14 5.61
CA HIS A 103 42.05 -5.84 5.87
C HIS A 103 40.95 -5.50 4.86
N ILE A 104 41.16 -5.81 3.59
CA ILE A 104 40.16 -5.64 2.54
C ILE A 104 38.95 -6.57 2.79
N GLN A 105 39.19 -7.84 3.14
CA GLN A 105 38.12 -8.77 3.52
C GLN A 105 37.31 -8.26 4.71
N ARG A 106 37.98 -7.70 5.74
CA ARG A 106 37.27 -7.09 6.88
C ARG A 106 36.42 -5.88 6.47
N LEU A 107 36.89 -5.04 5.55
CA LEU A 107 36.06 -3.96 4.99
C LEU A 107 34.82 -4.51 4.29
N ASN A 108 34.99 -5.55 3.47
CA ASN A 108 33.88 -6.22 2.81
C ASN A 108 32.94 -6.89 3.83
N GLN A 109 33.50 -7.52 4.87
CA GLN A 109 32.74 -8.19 5.94
C GLN A 109 31.95 -7.19 6.79
N THR A 110 32.55 -6.03 7.09
CA THR A 110 31.88 -4.96 7.85
C THR A 110 30.66 -4.40 7.10
N LEU A 111 30.64 -4.46 5.78
CA LEU A 111 29.47 -4.10 4.97
C LEU A 111 28.45 -5.24 4.83
N ILE A 112 28.90 -6.49 4.84
CA ILE A 112 28.04 -7.69 4.78
C ILE A 112 27.39 -7.95 6.15
N ASP A 113 28.10 -7.64 7.24
CA ASP A 113 27.66 -7.94 8.62
C ASP A 113 26.66 -6.90 9.19
N THR A 114 26.31 -5.83 8.49
CA THR A 114 25.38 -4.83 8.99
C THR A 114 23.98 -4.94 8.37
N MET A 115 23.34 -6.09 8.53
CA MET A 115 21.90 -6.17 8.37
C MET A 115 21.24 -5.20 9.34
N LYS A 116 20.37 -4.32 8.83
CA LYS A 116 19.60 -3.43 9.70
C LYS A 116 18.40 -4.16 10.27
N VAL A 117 18.27 -4.12 11.58
CA VAL A 117 17.13 -4.71 12.27
C VAL A 117 16.10 -3.62 12.57
N ILE A 118 14.86 -3.84 12.16
CA ILE A 118 13.72 -2.97 12.41
C ILE A 118 12.69 -3.72 13.25
N ASN A 119 12.16 -3.07 14.29
CA ASN A 119 11.05 -3.62 15.05
C ASN A 119 9.73 -3.38 14.32
N ASP A 120 9.04 -4.43 13.97
CA ASP A 120 7.71 -4.41 13.36
C ASP A 120 6.70 -5.06 14.30
N PRO A 121 5.52 -4.44 14.54
CA PRO A 121 4.54 -4.98 15.48
C PRO A 121 3.90 -6.29 15.01
N ILE A 122 4.00 -6.62 13.72
CA ILE A 122 3.40 -7.81 13.10
C ILE A 122 4.39 -8.96 12.99
N HIS A 123 5.60 -8.66 12.47
CA HIS A 123 6.62 -9.68 12.16
C HIS A 123 7.73 -9.76 13.20
N GLY A 124 7.74 -8.86 14.19
CA GLY A 124 8.81 -8.76 15.18
C GLY A 124 10.05 -8.10 14.59
N HIS A 125 11.20 -8.71 14.76
CA HIS A 125 12.47 -8.17 14.24
C HIS A 125 12.62 -8.51 12.76
N ILE A 126 12.58 -7.50 11.91
CA ILE A 126 12.82 -7.58 10.46
C ILE A 126 14.28 -7.26 10.20
N GLU A 127 15.00 -8.22 9.63
CA GLU A 127 16.38 -8.02 9.17
C GLU A 127 16.39 -7.68 7.68
N LEU A 128 17.00 -6.54 7.35
CA LEU A 128 17.03 -6.03 5.98
C LEU A 128 18.45 -5.89 5.48
N HIS A 129 18.65 -6.36 4.24
CA HIS A 129 19.92 -6.25 3.53
C HIS A 129 20.29 -4.76 3.31
N PRO A 130 21.58 -4.37 3.35
CA PRO A 130 22.01 -2.98 3.16
C PRO A 130 21.49 -2.33 1.87
N LEU A 131 21.38 -3.06 0.77
CA LEU A 131 20.78 -2.54 -0.48
C LEU A 131 19.32 -2.13 -0.28
N LEU A 132 18.53 -2.91 0.48
CA LEU A 132 17.14 -2.56 0.79
C LEU A 132 17.07 -1.27 1.60
N ILE A 133 18.00 -1.06 2.53
CA ILE A 133 18.10 0.19 3.31
C ILE A 133 18.40 1.38 2.40
N ARG A 134 19.30 1.22 1.41
CA ARG A 134 19.58 2.29 0.43
C ARG A 134 18.35 2.67 -0.38
N ILE A 135 17.46 1.74 -0.68
CA ILE A 135 16.17 1.98 -1.34
C ILE A 135 15.18 2.67 -0.38
N ILE A 136 15.08 2.18 0.86
CA ILE A 136 14.21 2.74 1.90
C ILE A 136 14.57 4.19 2.20
N ASP A 137 15.87 4.50 2.31
CA ASP A 137 16.37 5.84 2.65
C ASP A 137 16.37 6.80 1.43
N THR A 138 15.34 6.71 0.58
CA THR A 138 15.10 7.62 -0.56
C THR A 138 13.80 8.41 -0.37
N PRO A 139 13.69 9.65 -0.88
CA PRO A 139 12.45 10.43 -0.78
C PRO A 139 11.23 9.70 -1.34
N GLN A 140 11.41 8.95 -2.44
CA GLN A 140 10.35 8.22 -3.11
C GLN A 140 9.77 7.09 -2.25
N PHE A 141 10.60 6.44 -1.45
CA PHE A 141 10.14 5.42 -0.51
C PHE A 141 9.60 6.04 0.78
N GLN A 142 10.28 7.06 1.32
CA GLN A 142 9.89 7.73 2.57
C GLN A 142 8.51 8.40 2.48
N ARG A 143 8.04 8.82 1.28
CA ARG A 143 6.70 9.37 1.10
C ARG A 143 5.58 8.42 1.55
N LEU A 144 5.83 7.11 1.50
CA LEU A 144 4.85 6.09 1.94
C LEU A 144 4.46 6.20 3.42
N ARG A 145 5.28 6.86 4.25
CA ARG A 145 4.95 7.18 5.65
C ARG A 145 3.75 8.09 5.80
N TYR A 146 3.41 8.82 4.74
CA TYR A 146 2.35 9.82 4.73
C TYR A 146 1.17 9.39 3.85
N ILE A 147 1.02 8.10 3.59
CA ILE A 147 -0.10 7.51 2.85
C ILE A 147 -0.72 6.42 3.70
N LYS A 148 -1.95 6.67 4.19
CA LYS A 148 -2.70 5.70 4.99
C LYS A 148 -3.03 4.46 4.19
N GLN A 149 -2.71 3.29 4.76
CA GLN A 149 -3.01 1.97 4.16
C GLN A 149 -4.50 1.83 3.81
N LEU A 150 -5.37 2.26 4.71
CA LEU A 150 -6.83 2.10 4.60
C LEU A 150 -7.57 3.42 4.27
N GLY A 151 -6.86 4.44 3.78
CA GLY A 151 -7.47 5.70 3.34
C GLY A 151 -8.42 6.30 4.36
N GLY A 152 -9.65 6.63 3.94
CA GLY A 152 -10.71 7.16 4.81
C GLY A 152 -11.18 6.21 5.91
N GLY A 153 -10.79 4.93 5.87
CA GLY A 153 -11.04 3.97 6.94
C GLY A 153 -10.47 4.42 8.30
N TYR A 154 -9.40 5.21 8.30
CA TYR A 154 -8.85 5.80 9.53
C TYR A 154 -9.86 6.66 10.30
N TYR A 155 -10.76 7.34 9.60
CA TYR A 155 -11.82 8.15 10.23
C TYR A 155 -12.94 7.32 10.86
N VAL A 156 -12.97 6.01 10.63
CA VAL A 156 -13.93 5.06 11.20
C VAL A 156 -13.27 4.18 12.26
N PHE A 157 -12.08 3.68 11.95
CA PHE A 157 -11.29 2.81 12.81
C PHE A 157 -10.06 3.57 13.31
N PRO A 158 -10.07 4.08 14.56
CA PRO A 158 -8.94 4.87 15.08
C PRO A 158 -7.61 4.11 15.08
N GLY A 159 -7.66 2.77 15.16
CA GLY A 159 -6.47 1.91 15.05
C GLY A 159 -5.92 1.79 13.63
N ALA A 160 -6.68 2.12 12.59
CA ALA A 160 -6.26 2.07 11.19
C ALA A 160 -5.33 3.24 10.80
N SER A 161 -4.35 3.52 11.64
CA SER A 161 -3.40 4.63 11.51
C SER A 161 -2.12 4.26 10.77
N HIS A 162 -1.94 2.99 10.42
CA HIS A 162 -0.77 2.49 9.71
C HIS A 162 -0.74 2.95 8.24
N ASN A 163 0.46 2.95 7.68
CA ASN A 163 0.74 3.53 6.37
C ASN A 163 1.32 2.49 5.42
N ARG A 164 1.43 2.86 4.15
CA ARG A 164 2.07 2.03 3.12
C ARG A 164 3.53 1.72 3.41
N PHE A 165 4.21 2.55 4.19
CA PHE A 165 5.61 2.37 4.55
C PHE A 165 5.85 1.07 5.31
N GLU A 166 5.18 0.85 6.43
CA GLU A 166 5.36 -0.35 7.25
C GLU A 166 4.83 -1.61 6.56
N HIS A 167 3.78 -1.51 5.75
CA HIS A 167 3.30 -2.59 4.90
C HIS A 167 4.38 -3.01 3.88
N SER A 168 4.96 -2.06 3.16
CA SER A 168 6.03 -2.32 2.18
C SER A 168 7.24 -3.01 2.81
N LEU A 169 7.63 -2.63 4.04
CA LEU A 169 8.67 -3.32 4.80
C LEU A 169 8.29 -4.78 5.07
N GLY A 170 7.05 -5.01 5.53
CA GLY A 170 6.54 -6.34 5.83
C GLY A 170 6.50 -7.25 4.60
N VAL A 171 6.04 -6.72 3.46
CA VAL A 171 6.00 -7.47 2.18
C VAL A 171 7.40 -7.84 1.70
N GLY A 172 8.35 -6.89 1.74
CA GLY A 172 9.75 -7.17 1.39
C GLY A 172 10.37 -8.25 2.29
N TYR A 173 10.07 -8.22 3.57
CA TYR A 173 10.49 -9.24 4.54
C TYR A 173 9.90 -10.61 4.26
N LEU A 174 8.57 -10.70 4.07
CA LEU A 174 7.89 -11.97 3.78
C LEU A 174 8.32 -12.57 2.44
N ALA A 175 8.58 -11.72 1.44
CA ALA A 175 9.13 -12.14 0.15
C ALA A 175 10.50 -12.82 0.34
N GLY A 176 11.37 -12.23 1.15
CA GLY A 176 12.65 -12.81 1.55
C GLY A 176 12.49 -14.13 2.32
N CYS A 177 11.55 -14.21 3.25
CA CYS A 177 11.28 -15.44 4.01
C CYS A 177 10.82 -16.59 3.10
N LEU A 178 9.91 -16.32 2.18
CA LEU A 178 9.39 -17.35 1.27
C LEU A 178 10.45 -17.84 0.29
N VAL A 179 11.15 -16.92 -0.40
CA VAL A 179 12.16 -17.31 -1.38
C VAL A 179 13.34 -18.06 -0.74
N ARG A 180 13.75 -17.66 0.46
CA ARG A 180 14.79 -18.37 1.25
C ARG A 180 14.34 -19.77 1.63
N ALA A 181 13.10 -19.91 2.12
CA ALA A 181 12.55 -21.21 2.48
C ALA A 181 12.46 -22.18 1.29
N LEU A 182 12.17 -21.68 0.08
CA LEU A 182 12.20 -22.47 -1.15
C LEU A 182 13.62 -22.86 -1.52
N CYS A 183 14.58 -21.93 -1.46
CA CYS A 183 15.99 -22.16 -1.75
C CYS A 183 16.58 -23.23 -0.82
N GLU A 184 16.34 -23.14 0.48
CA GLU A 184 16.84 -24.11 1.47
C GLU A 184 16.27 -25.52 1.30
N LYS A 185 15.01 -25.63 0.91
CA LYS A 185 14.33 -26.93 0.74
C LYS A 185 14.57 -27.59 -0.59
N GLN A 186 14.83 -26.81 -1.61
CA GLN A 186 14.94 -27.25 -2.99
C GLN A 186 16.15 -26.61 -3.68
N PRO A 187 17.39 -27.03 -3.33
CA PRO A 187 18.61 -26.51 -3.97
C PRO A 187 18.62 -26.70 -5.49
N GLU A 188 17.89 -27.70 -5.98
CA GLU A 188 17.71 -27.99 -7.42
C GLU A 188 17.07 -26.83 -8.21
N LEU A 189 16.35 -25.93 -7.54
CA LEU A 189 15.77 -24.73 -8.16
C LEU A 189 16.82 -23.67 -8.53
N GLN A 190 18.03 -23.80 -8.03
CA GLN A 190 19.15 -22.90 -8.30
C GLN A 190 18.77 -21.41 -8.07
N ILE A 191 18.06 -21.13 -6.97
CA ILE A 191 17.73 -19.77 -6.58
C ILE A 191 19.01 -19.08 -6.12
N SER A 192 19.43 -18.05 -6.83
CA SER A 192 20.63 -17.28 -6.51
C SER A 192 20.35 -16.20 -5.46
N GLU A 193 21.40 -15.69 -4.80
CA GLU A 193 21.29 -14.51 -3.92
C GLU A 193 20.74 -13.29 -4.68
N ARG A 194 21.13 -13.18 -5.97
CA ARG A 194 20.60 -12.16 -6.88
C ARG A 194 19.09 -12.28 -7.06
N ASP A 195 18.55 -13.50 -7.24
CA ASP A 195 17.10 -13.73 -7.31
C ASP A 195 16.41 -13.35 -6.00
N MET A 196 17.00 -13.74 -4.87
CA MET A 196 16.44 -13.42 -3.54
C MET A 196 16.39 -11.92 -3.28
N LEU A 197 17.41 -11.17 -3.64
CA LEU A 197 17.43 -9.71 -3.51
C LEU A 197 16.39 -9.06 -4.43
N CYS A 198 16.28 -9.49 -5.68
CA CYS A 198 15.28 -8.95 -6.61
C CYS A 198 13.85 -9.15 -6.10
N VAL A 199 13.54 -10.34 -5.57
CA VAL A 199 12.23 -10.66 -5.00
C VAL A 199 11.93 -9.78 -3.78
N GLN A 200 12.91 -9.55 -2.91
CA GLN A 200 12.76 -8.66 -1.76
C GLN A 200 12.56 -7.20 -2.19
N ILE A 201 13.30 -6.72 -3.18
CA ILE A 201 13.16 -5.37 -3.74
C ILE A 201 11.78 -5.21 -4.36
N ALA A 202 11.29 -6.20 -5.11
CA ALA A 202 9.96 -6.19 -5.69
C ALA A 202 8.87 -6.09 -4.62
N GLY A 203 8.96 -6.90 -3.56
CA GLY A 203 8.05 -6.84 -2.42
C GLY A 203 8.10 -5.50 -1.70
N LEU A 204 9.29 -4.94 -1.50
CA LEU A 204 9.49 -3.64 -0.87
C LEU A 204 8.88 -2.49 -1.70
N CYS A 205 8.98 -2.55 -3.03
CA CYS A 205 8.65 -1.46 -3.94
C CYS A 205 7.29 -1.60 -4.62
N HIS A 206 6.52 -2.66 -4.34
CA HIS A 206 5.28 -2.94 -5.08
C HIS A 206 4.22 -1.85 -4.95
N ASP A 207 4.19 -1.12 -3.84
CA ASP A 207 3.20 -0.10 -3.48
C ASP A 207 3.69 1.35 -3.63
N LEU A 208 4.89 1.58 -4.22
CA LEU A 208 5.46 2.92 -4.42
C LEU A 208 4.54 3.88 -5.18
N GLY A 209 3.66 3.34 -6.01
CA GLY A 209 2.76 4.11 -6.88
C GLY A 209 1.43 4.50 -6.26
N HIS A 210 1.17 4.17 -4.99
CA HIS A 210 -0.04 4.66 -4.34
C HIS A 210 -0.03 6.18 -4.17
N GLY A 211 -1.18 6.79 -4.43
CA GLY A 211 -1.44 8.20 -4.16
C GLY A 211 -2.14 8.43 -2.83
N PRO A 212 -2.56 9.68 -2.56
CA PRO A 212 -3.28 10.04 -1.34
C PRO A 212 -4.45 9.11 -1.05
N PHE A 213 -4.51 8.67 0.21
CA PHE A 213 -5.59 7.77 0.68
C PHE A 213 -5.66 6.44 -0.07
N SER A 214 -4.53 5.98 -0.64
CA SER A 214 -4.41 4.64 -1.25
C SER A 214 -5.41 4.41 -2.40
N HIS A 215 -6.18 3.32 -2.35
CA HIS A 215 -7.14 2.95 -3.41
C HIS A 215 -8.24 3.97 -3.69
N MET A 216 -8.47 4.94 -2.81
CA MET A 216 -9.36 6.06 -3.12
C MET A 216 -8.82 6.87 -4.30
N PHE A 217 -7.51 7.07 -4.36
CA PHE A 217 -6.87 7.86 -5.41
C PHE A 217 -6.95 7.19 -6.79
N ASP A 218 -6.46 5.95 -6.92
CA ASP A 218 -6.46 5.24 -8.21
C ASP A 218 -7.83 4.65 -8.59
N GLY A 219 -8.66 4.30 -7.61
CA GLY A 219 -9.96 3.66 -7.84
C GLY A 219 -11.14 4.64 -7.97
N ARG A 220 -11.03 5.87 -7.45
CA ARG A 220 -12.12 6.86 -7.47
C ARG A 220 -11.72 8.21 -8.04
N PHE A 221 -10.63 8.82 -7.55
CA PHE A 221 -10.25 10.18 -7.94
C PHE A 221 -9.73 10.25 -9.38
N ILE A 222 -8.73 9.47 -9.75
CA ILE A 222 -8.16 9.50 -11.11
C ILE A 222 -9.21 9.15 -12.19
N PRO A 223 -10.05 8.11 -12.05
CA PRO A 223 -11.09 7.83 -13.04
C PRO A 223 -12.09 8.97 -13.27
N LEU A 224 -12.35 9.79 -12.25
CA LEU A 224 -13.24 10.95 -12.35
C LEU A 224 -12.53 12.20 -12.88
N ALA A 225 -11.28 12.44 -12.47
CA ALA A 225 -10.50 13.59 -12.91
C ALA A 225 -9.93 13.42 -14.33
N ARG A 226 -9.58 12.19 -14.70
CA ARG A 226 -8.92 11.81 -15.96
C ARG A 226 -9.60 10.57 -16.58
N PRO A 227 -10.86 10.67 -17.02
CA PRO A 227 -11.65 9.50 -17.50
C PRO A 227 -11.06 8.85 -18.76
N GLU A 228 -10.24 9.58 -19.52
CA GLU A 228 -9.52 9.06 -20.68
C GLU A 228 -8.36 8.13 -20.32
N LEU A 229 -7.89 8.16 -19.06
CA LEU A 229 -6.68 7.48 -18.62
C LEU A 229 -7.00 6.20 -17.82
N LYS A 230 -6.48 5.08 -18.27
CA LYS A 230 -6.51 3.83 -17.50
C LYS A 230 -5.22 3.72 -16.67
N TRP A 231 -5.17 4.44 -15.57
CA TRP A 231 -4.03 4.42 -14.66
C TRP A 231 -4.29 3.53 -13.45
N THR A 232 -3.28 2.78 -13.02
CA THR A 232 -3.31 1.95 -11.81
C THR A 232 -2.09 2.23 -10.93
N HIS A 233 -2.19 1.98 -9.63
CA HIS A 233 -1.06 2.15 -8.72
C HIS A 233 0.10 1.22 -9.07
N GLU A 234 -0.11 0.04 -9.66
CA GLU A 234 0.98 -0.83 -10.09
C GLU A 234 1.79 -0.20 -11.24
N GLN A 235 1.14 0.47 -12.18
CA GLN A 235 1.83 1.26 -13.21
C GLN A 235 2.60 2.43 -12.58
N GLY A 236 2.00 3.08 -11.60
CA GLY A 236 2.63 4.11 -10.79
C GLY A 236 3.87 3.58 -10.05
N SER A 237 3.77 2.37 -9.47
CA SER A 237 4.88 1.73 -8.73
C SER A 237 6.08 1.44 -9.63
N VAL A 238 5.84 0.96 -10.84
CA VAL A 238 6.91 0.73 -11.83
C VAL A 238 7.61 2.04 -12.21
N LYS A 239 6.86 3.10 -12.51
CA LYS A 239 7.41 4.41 -12.85
C LYS A 239 8.18 5.03 -11.67
N MET A 240 7.60 4.97 -10.47
CA MET A 240 8.23 5.50 -9.27
C MET A 240 9.50 4.72 -8.89
N PHE A 241 9.51 3.40 -9.08
CA PHE A 241 10.70 2.58 -8.87
C PHE A 241 11.83 2.97 -9.83
N GLU A 242 11.54 3.15 -11.12
CA GLU A 242 12.55 3.64 -12.08
C GLU A 242 13.07 5.03 -11.70
N HIS A 243 12.17 5.93 -11.33
CA HIS A 243 12.55 7.26 -10.87
C HIS A 243 13.42 7.20 -9.60
N LEU A 244 13.07 6.35 -8.64
CA LEU A 244 13.84 6.11 -7.42
C LEU A 244 15.27 5.64 -7.73
N ILE A 245 15.41 4.62 -8.59
CA ILE A 245 16.73 4.06 -8.97
C ILE A 245 17.59 5.12 -9.66
N ASN A 246 17.01 5.85 -10.63
CA ASN A 246 17.75 6.80 -11.45
C ASN A 246 18.14 8.07 -10.68
N SER A 247 17.19 8.69 -9.96
CA SER A 247 17.42 9.96 -9.26
C SER A 247 18.35 9.83 -8.04
N ASN A 248 18.48 8.63 -7.48
CA ASN A 248 19.38 8.37 -6.35
C ASN A 248 20.66 7.60 -6.74
N GLY A 249 20.91 7.40 -8.04
CA GLY A 249 22.14 6.75 -8.53
C GLY A 249 22.31 5.30 -8.05
N LEU A 250 21.20 4.57 -7.84
CA LEU A 250 21.25 3.26 -7.20
C LEU A 250 21.71 2.13 -8.13
N LYS A 251 21.82 2.34 -9.44
CA LYS A 251 22.33 1.30 -10.36
C LYS A 251 23.71 0.80 -9.94
N ALA A 252 24.66 1.71 -9.67
CA ALA A 252 25.99 1.35 -9.21
C ALA A 252 25.97 0.62 -7.85
N VAL A 253 25.03 0.94 -6.97
CA VAL A 253 24.85 0.24 -5.70
C VAL A 253 24.30 -1.18 -5.93
N MET A 254 23.37 -1.34 -6.86
CA MET A 254 22.85 -2.66 -7.26
C MET A 254 23.95 -3.56 -7.82
N GLU A 255 24.76 -3.05 -8.76
CA GLU A 255 25.94 -3.75 -9.32
C GLU A 255 26.90 -4.17 -8.21
N HIS A 256 27.12 -3.29 -7.24
CA HIS A 256 27.96 -3.55 -6.09
C HIS A 256 27.53 -4.79 -5.30
N TYR A 257 26.22 -4.98 -5.12
CA TYR A 257 25.66 -6.16 -4.45
C TYR A 257 25.39 -7.33 -5.41
N GLY A 258 26.02 -7.35 -6.59
CA GLY A 258 25.99 -8.46 -7.54
C GLY A 258 24.74 -8.53 -8.41
N LEU A 259 23.93 -7.47 -8.46
CA LEU A 259 22.81 -7.38 -9.40
C LEU A 259 23.30 -6.87 -10.76
N VAL A 260 22.55 -7.22 -11.81
CA VAL A 260 22.74 -6.72 -13.18
C VAL A 260 21.57 -5.79 -13.48
N PRO A 261 21.72 -4.44 -13.33
CA PRO A 261 20.59 -3.51 -13.37
C PRO A 261 19.70 -3.66 -14.58
N GLU A 262 20.25 -3.88 -15.77
CA GLU A 262 19.47 -3.96 -17.01
C GLU A 262 18.51 -5.16 -17.04
N GLU A 263 18.89 -6.28 -16.44
CA GLU A 263 18.05 -7.49 -16.34
C GLU A 263 17.17 -7.44 -15.09
N ASP A 264 17.77 -7.05 -13.94
CA ASP A 264 17.12 -7.18 -12.64
C ASP A 264 16.06 -6.10 -12.41
N ILE A 265 16.24 -4.89 -12.93
CA ILE A 265 15.21 -3.86 -12.93
C ILE A 265 13.99 -4.34 -13.74
N CYS A 266 14.21 -4.97 -14.88
CA CYS A 266 13.13 -5.57 -15.66
C CYS A 266 12.40 -6.66 -14.85
N PHE A 267 13.14 -7.57 -14.23
CA PHE A 267 12.59 -8.64 -13.40
C PHE A 267 11.78 -8.12 -12.19
N ILE A 268 12.28 -7.10 -11.50
CA ILE A 268 11.58 -6.46 -10.37
C ILE A 268 10.27 -5.81 -10.84
N LYS A 269 10.30 -5.06 -11.94
CA LYS A 269 9.10 -4.43 -12.52
C LYS A 269 8.05 -5.46 -12.91
N GLU A 270 8.47 -6.55 -13.54
CA GLU A 270 7.57 -7.65 -13.93
C GLU A 270 6.92 -8.35 -12.73
N GLN A 271 7.61 -8.46 -11.59
CA GLN A 271 7.02 -9.00 -10.37
C GLN A 271 5.95 -8.08 -9.78
N ILE A 272 6.07 -6.77 -9.96
CA ILE A 272 5.11 -5.77 -9.46
C ILE A 272 3.85 -5.76 -10.32
N THR A 273 3.99 -5.58 -11.63
CA THR A 273 2.85 -5.33 -12.52
C THR A 273 2.42 -6.51 -13.38
N GLY A 274 3.26 -7.53 -13.51
CA GLY A 274 3.12 -8.57 -14.53
C GLY A 274 3.94 -8.23 -15.78
N PRO A 275 3.71 -8.94 -16.91
CA PRO A 275 4.45 -8.70 -18.15
C PRO A 275 4.38 -7.23 -18.60
N LEU A 276 5.53 -6.64 -18.92
CA LEU A 276 5.63 -5.22 -19.31
C LEU A 276 5.08 -4.94 -20.69
N GLU A 277 5.09 -5.91 -21.57
CA GLU A 277 4.50 -5.82 -22.91
C GLU A 277 3.19 -6.60 -22.93
N SER A 278 2.16 -6.04 -23.57
CA SER A 278 0.88 -6.75 -23.76
C SER A 278 1.15 -8.05 -24.49
N PRO A 279 0.73 -9.21 -23.95
CA PRO A 279 0.92 -10.46 -24.66
C PRO A 279 0.16 -10.40 -25.98
N ILE A 280 0.87 -10.45 -27.11
CA ILE A 280 0.27 -10.83 -28.37
C ILE A 280 -0.33 -12.20 -28.06
N LYS A 281 -1.67 -12.33 -28.18
CA LYS A 281 -2.44 -13.55 -27.87
C LYS A 281 -1.88 -14.74 -28.65
N LYS A 282 -0.83 -15.34 -28.15
CA LYS A 282 -0.34 -16.66 -28.50
C LYS A 282 -0.12 -17.39 -27.18
N ASP A 283 -1.03 -18.26 -26.84
CA ASP A 283 -1.06 -19.08 -25.62
C ASP A 283 0.16 -19.97 -25.37
N SER A 284 1.24 -19.80 -26.14
CA SER A 284 2.42 -20.67 -26.13
C SER A 284 3.75 -19.98 -25.83
N VAL A 285 3.82 -18.65 -25.66
CA VAL A 285 5.09 -17.95 -25.46
C VAL A 285 5.19 -17.43 -24.04
N TRP A 286 6.35 -17.69 -23.38
CA TRP A 286 6.68 -17.13 -22.06
C TRP A 286 6.74 -15.60 -22.15
N PRO A 287 5.89 -14.85 -21.38
CA PRO A 287 5.71 -13.41 -21.61
C PRO A 287 6.72 -12.54 -20.83
N TYR A 288 7.50 -13.12 -19.94
CA TYR A 288 8.44 -12.40 -19.08
C TYR A 288 9.84 -12.39 -19.68
N LYS A 289 10.59 -11.31 -19.44
CA LYS A 289 11.95 -11.10 -19.93
C LYS A 289 13.01 -11.24 -18.82
N GLY A 290 12.65 -10.86 -17.60
CA GLY A 290 13.59 -10.79 -16.47
C GLY A 290 14.12 -12.14 -16.01
N ARG A 291 13.30 -13.19 -16.08
CA ARG A 291 13.72 -14.57 -15.75
C ARG A 291 13.09 -15.58 -16.71
N PRO A 292 13.77 -16.72 -16.97
CA PRO A 292 13.28 -17.77 -17.84
C PRO A 292 12.12 -18.55 -17.19
N LYS A 293 11.43 -19.36 -18.01
CA LYS A 293 10.22 -20.11 -17.61
C LYS A 293 10.46 -21.08 -16.44
N GLU A 294 11.65 -21.62 -16.33
CA GLU A 294 12.08 -22.52 -15.26
C GLU A 294 12.05 -21.84 -13.88
N LYS A 295 12.10 -20.51 -13.87
CA LYS A 295 11.97 -19.68 -12.66
C LYS A 295 10.60 -18.99 -12.53
N SER A 296 9.57 -19.51 -13.18
CA SER A 296 8.22 -18.92 -13.18
C SER A 296 7.61 -18.76 -11.77
N PHE A 297 7.97 -19.63 -10.84
CA PHE A 297 7.52 -19.55 -9.43
C PHE A 297 7.95 -18.27 -8.72
N LEU A 298 9.04 -17.61 -9.14
CA LEU A 298 9.48 -16.35 -8.53
C LEU A 298 8.47 -15.22 -8.76
N TYR A 299 7.74 -15.25 -9.88
CA TYR A 299 6.69 -14.27 -10.18
C TYR A 299 5.39 -14.49 -9.38
N GLU A 300 5.28 -15.60 -8.63
CA GLU A 300 4.14 -15.89 -7.76
C GLU A 300 4.32 -15.36 -6.32
N ILE A 301 5.50 -14.85 -5.96
CA ILE A 301 5.80 -14.50 -4.56
C ILE A 301 5.13 -13.19 -4.16
N VAL A 302 5.35 -12.11 -4.93
CA VAL A 302 4.92 -10.74 -4.57
C VAL A 302 3.49 -10.44 -5.01
N ALA A 303 3.15 -10.74 -6.27
CA ALA A 303 1.84 -10.48 -6.84
C ALA A 303 1.40 -11.65 -7.72
N ASN A 304 0.77 -12.65 -7.12
CA ASN A 304 0.37 -13.88 -7.80
C ASN A 304 -0.89 -13.68 -8.64
N LYS A 305 -0.70 -13.38 -9.93
CA LYS A 305 -1.81 -13.17 -10.88
C LYS A 305 -2.59 -14.46 -11.19
N ARG A 306 -2.04 -15.65 -10.86
CA ARG A 306 -2.68 -16.94 -11.13
C ARG A 306 -3.78 -17.29 -10.12
N ASN A 307 -3.47 -17.22 -8.82
CA ASN A 307 -4.40 -17.66 -7.77
C ASN A 307 -4.55 -16.66 -6.60
N GLY A 308 -3.83 -15.54 -6.63
CA GLY A 308 -3.91 -14.51 -5.61
C GLY A 308 -3.33 -14.89 -4.25
N ILE A 309 -2.54 -15.96 -4.16
CA ILE A 309 -1.85 -16.36 -2.93
C ILE A 309 -0.44 -15.78 -2.97
N ASP A 310 -0.21 -14.65 -2.33
CA ASP A 310 1.03 -13.89 -2.35
C ASP A 310 1.33 -13.22 -1.01
N VAL A 311 2.57 -12.82 -0.83
CA VAL A 311 3.05 -12.24 0.43
C VAL A 311 2.49 -10.84 0.70
N ASP A 312 2.04 -10.12 -0.33
CA ASP A 312 1.32 -8.87 -0.19
C ASP A 312 0.08 -9.07 0.69
N LYS A 313 -0.76 -10.05 0.33
CA LYS A 313 -1.95 -10.39 1.13
C LYS A 313 -1.61 -10.88 2.52
N TRP A 314 -0.53 -11.62 2.70
CA TRP A 314 -0.15 -12.13 4.01
C TRP A 314 0.24 -11.02 4.97
N ASP A 315 0.95 -9.99 4.49
CA ASP A 315 1.26 -8.85 5.32
C ASP A 315 0.00 -8.06 5.65
N TYR A 316 -0.77 -7.60 4.64
CA TYR A 316 -1.88 -6.72 4.96
C TYR A 316 -3.01 -7.43 5.71
N PHE A 317 -3.23 -8.75 5.56
CA PHE A 317 -4.17 -9.46 6.41
C PHE A 317 -3.75 -9.44 7.88
N ALA A 318 -2.48 -9.73 8.16
CA ALA A 318 -1.98 -9.70 9.52
C ALA A 318 -1.95 -8.27 10.10
N ARG A 319 -1.47 -7.32 9.32
CA ARG A 319 -1.32 -5.92 9.71
C ARG A 319 -2.67 -5.23 9.89
N ASP A 320 -3.55 -5.33 8.93
CA ASP A 320 -4.87 -4.70 9.00
C ASP A 320 -5.72 -5.33 10.11
N CYS A 321 -5.72 -6.66 10.23
CA CYS A 321 -6.40 -7.33 11.35
C CYS A 321 -5.91 -6.84 12.70
N HIS A 322 -4.59 -6.67 12.88
CA HIS A 322 -4.01 -6.13 14.11
C HIS A 322 -4.53 -4.72 14.40
N HIS A 323 -4.44 -3.82 13.43
CA HIS A 323 -4.82 -2.42 13.58
C HIS A 323 -6.34 -2.19 13.67
N LEU A 324 -7.13 -3.06 13.07
CA LEU A 324 -8.60 -3.00 13.09
C LEU A 324 -9.23 -3.74 14.29
N GLY A 325 -8.46 -4.49 15.06
CA GLY A 325 -8.99 -5.35 16.12
C GLY A 325 -9.84 -6.52 15.56
N ILE A 326 -9.50 -7.02 14.37
CA ILE A 326 -10.12 -8.16 13.71
C ILE A 326 -9.19 -9.37 13.81
N GLN A 327 -9.72 -10.56 14.02
CA GLN A 327 -8.88 -11.75 14.10
C GLN A 327 -8.43 -12.22 12.73
N ASN A 328 -7.12 -12.45 12.58
CA ASN A 328 -6.54 -13.13 11.42
C ASN A 328 -6.47 -14.63 11.71
N ASN A 329 -7.10 -15.44 10.88
CA ASN A 329 -7.10 -16.90 11.02
C ASN A 329 -6.08 -17.58 10.08
N PHE A 330 -5.41 -16.83 9.21
CA PHE A 330 -4.43 -17.38 8.28
C PHE A 330 -3.03 -17.44 8.89
N ASP A 331 -2.44 -18.62 8.90
CA ASP A 331 -1.06 -18.86 9.35
C ASP A 331 -0.10 -18.89 8.17
N TYR A 332 0.45 -17.71 7.80
CA TYR A 332 1.44 -17.60 6.73
C TYR A 332 2.79 -18.25 7.08
N LYS A 333 3.16 -18.30 8.38
CA LYS A 333 4.41 -18.96 8.80
C LYS A 333 4.35 -20.46 8.53
N ARG A 334 3.20 -21.05 8.78
CA ARG A 334 2.91 -22.44 8.45
C ARG A 334 2.91 -22.67 6.94
N PHE A 335 2.31 -21.79 6.16
CA PHE A 335 2.36 -21.86 4.69
C PHE A 335 3.81 -21.86 4.19
N ILE A 336 4.65 -20.90 4.61
CA ILE A 336 6.07 -20.82 4.23
C ILE A 336 6.80 -22.13 4.57
N LYS A 337 6.51 -22.70 5.73
CA LYS A 337 7.14 -23.96 6.17
C LYS A 337 6.80 -25.15 5.28
N PHE A 338 5.62 -25.18 4.66
CA PHE A 338 5.16 -26.30 3.83
C PHE A 338 5.11 -26.01 2.33
N ALA A 339 5.45 -24.79 1.93
CA ALA A 339 5.56 -24.43 0.52
C ALA A 339 6.69 -25.18 -0.17
N ARG A 340 6.44 -25.61 -1.40
CA ARG A 340 7.39 -26.21 -2.34
C ARG A 340 7.07 -25.75 -3.76
N VAL A 341 8.07 -25.78 -4.62
CA VAL A 341 7.87 -25.62 -6.06
C VAL A 341 7.64 -27.00 -6.67
N CYS A 342 6.57 -27.13 -7.44
CA CYS A 342 6.25 -28.33 -8.19
C CYS A 342 6.04 -28.00 -9.66
N GLU A 343 6.40 -28.93 -10.54
CA GLU A 343 6.08 -28.81 -11.95
C GLU A 343 4.63 -29.28 -12.19
N VAL A 344 3.79 -28.38 -12.72
CA VAL A 344 2.40 -28.67 -13.07
C VAL A 344 2.15 -28.09 -14.46
N ASP A 345 1.72 -28.91 -15.41
CA ASP A 345 1.46 -28.53 -16.80
C ASP A 345 2.63 -27.74 -17.44
N ASN A 346 3.85 -28.25 -17.28
CA ASN A 346 5.09 -27.62 -17.73
C ASN A 346 5.34 -26.20 -17.18
N LYS A 347 4.84 -25.89 -15.97
CA LYS A 347 5.08 -24.65 -15.25
C LYS A 347 5.59 -24.95 -13.84
N MET A 348 6.61 -24.23 -13.41
CA MET A 348 7.10 -24.30 -12.04
C MET A 348 6.23 -23.40 -11.15
N LEU A 349 5.44 -24.00 -10.26
CA LEU A 349 4.43 -23.32 -9.46
C LEU A 349 4.68 -23.53 -7.96
N ILE A 350 4.38 -22.51 -7.14
CA ILE A 350 4.39 -22.66 -5.69
C ILE A 350 3.17 -23.46 -5.26
N CYS A 351 3.41 -24.59 -4.63
CA CYS A 351 2.42 -25.54 -4.14
C CYS A 351 2.55 -25.73 -2.63
N THR A 352 1.52 -26.25 -2.01
CA THR A 352 1.51 -26.63 -0.59
C THR A 352 0.95 -28.03 -0.44
N ARG A 353 1.11 -28.62 0.74
CA ARG A 353 0.56 -29.94 1.04
C ARG A 353 -0.97 -29.92 1.04
N ASP A 354 -1.59 -31.02 0.66
CA ASP A 354 -3.06 -31.19 0.71
C ASP A 354 -3.63 -30.91 2.10
N LYS A 355 -2.88 -31.23 3.15
CA LYS A 355 -3.28 -30.94 4.55
C LYS A 355 -3.38 -29.45 4.88
N GLU A 356 -2.82 -28.58 4.06
CA GLU A 356 -2.86 -27.11 4.24
C GLU A 356 -4.08 -26.45 3.57
N VAL A 357 -4.95 -27.24 2.93
CA VAL A 357 -6.15 -26.72 2.25
C VAL A 357 -7.02 -25.90 3.21
N GLY A 358 -7.18 -26.34 4.45
CA GLY A 358 -7.92 -25.60 5.49
C GLY A 358 -7.33 -24.21 5.75
N ASN A 359 -5.99 -24.13 5.88
CA ASN A 359 -5.29 -22.85 6.07
C ASN A 359 -5.48 -21.89 4.89
N LEU A 360 -5.56 -22.43 3.65
CA LEU A 360 -5.86 -21.62 2.46
C LEU A 360 -7.31 -21.12 2.45
N TYR A 361 -8.27 -21.93 2.86
CA TYR A 361 -9.66 -21.47 3.07
C TYR A 361 -9.74 -20.36 4.11
N ASP A 362 -9.00 -20.48 5.22
CA ASP A 362 -8.92 -19.45 6.26
C ASP A 362 -8.34 -18.14 5.73
N MET A 363 -7.38 -18.20 4.78
CA MET A 363 -6.86 -17.02 4.09
C MET A 363 -7.97 -16.26 3.34
N PHE A 364 -8.75 -16.96 2.52
CA PHE A 364 -9.84 -16.34 1.78
C PHE A 364 -11.00 -15.92 2.69
N HIS A 365 -11.23 -16.64 3.78
CA HIS A 365 -12.20 -16.25 4.80
C HIS A 365 -11.78 -14.94 5.49
N THR A 366 -10.51 -14.82 5.89
CA THR A 366 -9.96 -13.59 6.47
C THR A 366 -10.12 -12.41 5.50
N ARG A 367 -9.81 -12.62 4.21
CA ARG A 367 -10.04 -11.63 3.16
C ARG A 367 -11.50 -11.15 3.13
N ASN A 368 -12.43 -12.09 3.11
CA ASN A 368 -13.87 -11.76 3.09
C ASN A 368 -14.30 -11.00 4.36
N CYS A 369 -13.80 -11.39 5.53
CA CYS A 369 -14.07 -10.68 6.79
C CYS A 369 -13.56 -9.23 6.75
N LEU A 370 -12.34 -9.00 6.27
CA LEU A 370 -11.76 -7.66 6.14
C LEU A 370 -12.55 -6.80 5.15
N HIS A 371 -12.90 -7.36 3.99
CA HIS A 371 -13.73 -6.63 3.01
C HIS A 371 -15.07 -6.21 3.59
N ARG A 372 -15.80 -7.14 4.19
CA ARG A 372 -17.14 -6.89 4.73
C ARG A 372 -17.13 -5.94 5.92
N ARG A 373 -16.15 -6.07 6.84
CA ARG A 373 -16.14 -5.31 8.10
C ARG A 373 -15.45 -3.96 7.98
N ALA A 374 -14.41 -3.85 7.13
CA ALA A 374 -13.56 -2.68 7.08
C ALA A 374 -13.49 -2.05 5.68
N TYR A 375 -13.02 -2.74 4.64
CA TYR A 375 -12.73 -2.11 3.36
C TYR A 375 -13.99 -1.60 2.64
N GLN A 376 -15.13 -2.24 2.88
CA GLN A 376 -16.44 -1.85 2.34
C GLN A 376 -17.36 -1.30 3.43
N HIS A 377 -16.79 -0.75 4.51
CA HIS A 377 -17.58 -0.12 5.56
C HIS A 377 -18.30 1.13 5.01
N LYS A 378 -19.63 1.18 5.21
CA LYS A 378 -20.48 2.24 4.64
C LYS A 378 -19.98 3.65 4.93
N VAL A 379 -19.56 3.93 6.16
CA VAL A 379 -19.07 5.27 6.54
C VAL A 379 -17.66 5.53 5.99
N GLY A 380 -16.78 4.53 5.95
CA GLY A 380 -15.47 4.66 5.31
C GLY A 380 -15.59 5.04 3.83
N ASN A 381 -16.47 4.37 3.11
CA ASN A 381 -16.75 4.67 1.70
C ASN A 381 -17.34 6.06 1.47
N ILE A 382 -18.21 6.54 2.39
CA ILE A 382 -18.72 7.92 2.34
C ILE A 382 -17.58 8.92 2.49
N ILE A 383 -16.68 8.71 3.44
CA ILE A 383 -15.56 9.62 3.70
C ILE A 383 -14.60 9.62 2.51
N ASP A 384 -14.26 8.46 1.94
CA ASP A 384 -13.47 8.38 0.72
C ASP A 384 -14.12 9.16 -0.44
N LYS A 385 -15.45 9.09 -0.57
CA LYS A 385 -16.18 9.84 -1.58
C LYS A 385 -16.15 11.35 -1.31
N MET A 386 -16.30 11.77 -0.07
CA MET A 386 -16.21 13.19 0.30
C MET A 386 -14.79 13.73 0.05
N ILE A 387 -13.75 12.98 0.38
CA ILE A 387 -12.36 13.34 0.06
C ILE A 387 -12.18 13.43 -1.46
N THR A 388 -12.69 12.46 -2.23
CA THR A 388 -12.67 12.49 -3.69
C THR A 388 -13.31 13.76 -4.24
N ASP A 389 -14.51 14.10 -3.77
CA ASP A 389 -15.24 15.30 -4.21
C ASP A 389 -14.47 16.59 -3.86
N ALA A 390 -13.81 16.64 -2.70
CA ALA A 390 -12.95 17.76 -2.32
C ALA A 390 -11.72 17.87 -3.22
N LEU A 391 -11.03 16.76 -3.49
CA LEU A 391 -9.86 16.75 -4.39
C LEU A 391 -10.24 17.18 -5.81
N LEU A 392 -11.40 16.74 -6.34
CA LEU A 392 -11.88 17.17 -7.65
C LEU A 392 -12.13 18.67 -7.73
N LYS A 393 -12.66 19.28 -6.65
CA LYS A 393 -12.86 20.73 -6.58
C LYS A 393 -11.56 21.52 -6.42
N ALA A 394 -10.54 20.92 -5.81
CA ALA A 394 -9.25 21.55 -5.58
C ALA A 394 -8.26 21.37 -6.76
N ASP A 395 -8.46 20.37 -7.60
CA ASP A 395 -7.48 19.87 -8.56
C ASP A 395 -6.83 20.98 -9.40
N SER A 396 -7.63 21.86 -10.00
CA SER A 396 -7.14 22.95 -10.87
C SER A 396 -6.48 24.13 -10.12
N TYR A 397 -6.54 24.15 -8.79
CA TYR A 397 -6.05 25.25 -7.96
C TYR A 397 -4.82 24.88 -7.14
N ILE A 398 -4.48 23.61 -7.07
CA ILE A 398 -3.28 23.12 -6.41
C ILE A 398 -2.16 23.00 -7.45
N GLU A 399 -1.00 23.55 -7.11
CA GLU A 399 0.19 23.51 -7.94
C GLU A 399 1.30 22.72 -7.26
N ILE A 400 1.67 21.58 -7.83
CA ILE A 400 2.77 20.73 -7.37
C ILE A 400 3.95 20.92 -8.33
N THR A 401 5.09 21.34 -7.81
CA THR A 401 6.30 21.54 -8.61
C THR A 401 6.97 20.20 -8.89
N GLY A 402 7.04 19.82 -10.17
CA GLY A 402 7.76 18.64 -10.65
C GLY A 402 9.14 18.97 -11.21
N ALA A 403 9.61 18.09 -12.10
CA ALA A 403 10.90 18.22 -12.75
C ALA A 403 11.01 19.56 -13.50
N GLU A 404 12.24 20.11 -13.52
CA GLU A 404 12.55 21.39 -14.18
C GLU A 404 11.67 22.58 -13.74
N GLY A 405 11.04 22.47 -12.55
CA GLY A 405 10.17 23.54 -12.03
C GLY A 405 8.77 23.60 -12.66
N LYS A 406 8.41 22.65 -13.50
CA LYS A 406 7.08 22.55 -14.11
C LYS A 406 6.00 22.30 -13.07
N LYS A 407 4.83 22.91 -13.26
CA LYS A 407 3.69 22.81 -12.35
C LYS A 407 2.70 21.76 -12.82
N TYR A 408 2.20 20.99 -11.86
CA TYR A 408 1.21 19.94 -12.06
C TYR A 408 0.07 20.13 -11.07
N SER A 409 -1.13 19.73 -11.45
CA SER A 409 -2.28 19.61 -10.56
C SER A 409 -2.24 18.28 -9.79
N ILE A 410 -3.19 18.05 -8.88
CA ILE A 410 -3.28 16.78 -8.16
C ILE A 410 -3.43 15.60 -9.13
N SER A 411 -4.30 15.73 -10.14
CA SER A 411 -4.57 14.68 -11.12
C SER A 411 -3.45 14.48 -12.14
N THR A 412 -2.69 15.53 -12.46
CA THR A 412 -1.59 15.47 -13.44
C THR A 412 -0.24 15.15 -12.81
N ALA A 413 -0.12 15.17 -11.48
CA ALA A 413 1.12 14.80 -10.78
C ALA A 413 1.59 13.38 -11.11
N ILE A 414 0.69 12.46 -11.48
CA ILE A 414 1.00 11.08 -11.91
C ILE A 414 1.79 11.01 -13.24
N ASP A 415 1.85 12.11 -13.99
CA ASP A 415 2.59 12.20 -15.24
C ASP A 415 4.08 12.53 -15.01
N ASP A 416 4.43 13.03 -13.80
CA ASP A 416 5.79 13.39 -13.39
C ASP A 416 6.12 12.81 -12.01
N MET A 417 7.11 11.93 -11.92
CA MET A 417 7.40 11.22 -10.68
C MET A 417 8.05 12.10 -9.61
N GLU A 418 8.65 13.25 -9.96
CA GLU A 418 9.12 14.22 -8.97
C GLU A 418 7.94 14.96 -8.33
N ALA A 419 6.95 15.38 -9.12
CA ALA A 419 5.71 15.95 -8.62
C ALA A 419 4.94 14.90 -7.77
N PHE A 420 4.82 13.67 -8.28
CA PHE A 420 4.11 12.59 -7.58
C PHE A 420 4.78 12.19 -6.27
N THR A 421 6.10 12.30 -6.15
CA THR A 421 6.83 12.10 -4.89
C THR A 421 6.37 13.06 -3.79
N LYS A 422 5.93 14.26 -4.14
CA LYS A 422 5.48 15.30 -3.20
C LYS A 422 4.00 15.16 -2.81
N LEU A 423 3.23 14.37 -3.56
CA LEU A 423 1.80 14.19 -3.35
C LEU A 423 1.53 13.03 -2.37
N THR A 424 0.95 13.35 -1.22
CA THR A 424 0.61 12.43 -0.13
C THR A 424 -0.73 12.81 0.52
N ASP A 425 -1.16 12.12 1.58
CA ASP A 425 -2.37 12.46 2.34
C ASP A 425 -2.34 13.88 2.94
N ASN A 426 -1.15 14.49 3.02
CA ASN A 426 -0.99 15.87 3.51
C ASN A 426 -1.77 16.89 2.66
N ILE A 427 -2.11 16.56 1.42
CA ILE A 427 -2.97 17.38 0.56
C ILE A 427 -4.31 17.72 1.22
N PHE A 428 -4.83 16.83 2.08
CA PHE A 428 -6.05 17.08 2.85
C PHE A 428 -5.88 18.32 3.76
N LEU A 429 -4.78 18.37 4.52
CA LEU A 429 -4.50 19.48 5.43
C LEU A 429 -4.11 20.74 4.68
N GLU A 430 -3.42 20.61 3.55
CA GLU A 430 -3.07 21.73 2.68
C GLU A 430 -4.32 22.45 2.18
N ILE A 431 -5.31 21.71 1.69
CA ILE A 431 -6.61 22.27 1.27
C ILE A 431 -7.37 22.84 2.45
N LEU A 432 -7.44 22.08 3.56
CA LEU A 432 -8.24 22.44 4.74
C LEU A 432 -7.79 23.77 5.38
N TYR A 433 -6.48 24.00 5.46
CA TYR A 433 -5.90 25.20 6.09
C TYR A 433 -5.53 26.29 5.10
N SER A 434 -5.78 26.10 3.80
CA SER A 434 -5.56 27.13 2.80
C SER A 434 -6.49 28.34 3.06
N THR A 435 -5.98 29.53 2.78
CA THR A 435 -6.75 30.80 2.80
C THR A 435 -7.20 31.23 1.42
N ASP A 436 -6.86 30.48 0.35
CA ASP A 436 -7.28 30.80 -1.01
C ASP A 436 -8.80 30.61 -1.16
N PRO A 437 -9.54 31.66 -1.55
CA PRO A 437 -10.99 31.57 -1.79
C PRO A 437 -11.37 30.55 -2.87
N LYS A 438 -10.48 30.25 -3.81
CA LYS A 438 -10.72 29.25 -4.85
C LYS A 438 -10.89 27.83 -4.29
N LEU A 439 -10.34 27.57 -3.11
CA LEU A 439 -10.44 26.29 -2.41
C LEU A 439 -11.63 26.21 -1.43
N ASP A 440 -12.44 27.28 -1.29
CA ASP A 440 -13.55 27.32 -0.33
C ASP A 440 -14.50 26.13 -0.47
N ALA A 441 -14.87 25.77 -1.69
CA ALA A 441 -15.78 24.65 -1.94
C ALA A 441 -15.17 23.29 -1.58
N ALA A 442 -13.88 23.09 -1.77
CA ALA A 442 -13.16 21.89 -1.35
C ALA A 442 -13.00 21.85 0.17
N ARG A 443 -12.59 22.97 0.76
CA ARG A 443 -12.40 23.16 2.20
C ARG A 443 -13.67 22.89 3.00
N GLU A 444 -14.83 23.34 2.51
CA GLU A 444 -16.11 23.10 3.16
C GLU A 444 -16.43 21.60 3.26
N ILE A 445 -16.17 20.83 2.20
CA ILE A 445 -16.37 19.37 2.23
C ILE A 445 -15.44 18.73 3.28
N LEU A 446 -14.17 19.14 3.35
CA LEU A 446 -13.22 18.59 4.32
C LEU A 446 -13.59 18.96 5.76
N LYS A 447 -14.04 20.19 6.01
CA LYS A 447 -14.61 20.61 7.32
C LYS A 447 -15.81 19.77 7.71
N ASN A 448 -16.68 19.44 6.77
CA ASN A 448 -17.84 18.58 7.03
C ASN A 448 -17.41 17.16 7.46
N ILE A 449 -16.26 16.64 6.96
CA ILE A 449 -15.69 15.39 7.44
C ILE A 449 -15.25 15.54 8.91
N GLU A 450 -14.50 16.60 9.25
CA GLU A 450 -14.03 16.85 10.62
C GLU A 450 -15.19 17.03 11.61
N CYS A 451 -16.21 17.78 11.22
CA CYS A 451 -17.41 18.02 12.03
C CYS A 451 -18.40 16.86 12.01
N ARG A 452 -18.09 15.77 11.32
CA ARG A 452 -18.93 14.58 11.15
C ARG A 452 -20.27 14.87 10.45
N ASN A 453 -20.36 15.94 9.69
CA ASN A 453 -21.50 16.24 8.83
C ASN A 453 -21.37 15.52 7.48
N LEU A 454 -21.45 14.18 7.53
CA LEU A 454 -21.21 13.31 6.39
C LEU A 454 -22.44 13.20 5.49
N TYR A 455 -22.23 12.83 4.21
CA TYR A 455 -23.30 12.38 3.33
C TYR A 455 -24.08 11.25 4.00
N LYS A 456 -25.39 11.20 3.80
CA LYS A 456 -26.26 10.29 4.52
C LYS A 456 -26.47 9.00 3.78
N TYR A 457 -26.34 7.90 4.49
CA TYR A 457 -26.63 6.56 3.99
C TYR A 457 -28.13 6.40 3.84
N VAL A 458 -28.59 6.15 2.61
CA VAL A 458 -30.03 5.97 2.28
C VAL A 458 -30.45 4.53 2.46
N GLY A 459 -29.63 3.59 2.02
CA GLY A 459 -29.92 2.17 2.14
C GLY A 459 -29.04 1.31 1.20
N GLU A 460 -29.22 -0.01 1.30
CA GLU A 460 -28.54 -0.97 0.43
C GLU A 460 -29.48 -2.04 -0.10
N THR A 461 -29.17 -2.55 -1.29
CA THR A 461 -29.95 -3.60 -1.95
C THR A 461 -29.04 -4.51 -2.78
N GLN A 462 -29.60 -5.57 -3.29
CA GLN A 462 -28.92 -6.54 -4.17
C GLN A 462 -29.78 -6.80 -5.41
N PRO A 463 -29.18 -6.99 -6.60
CA PRO A 463 -29.90 -7.47 -7.77
C PRO A 463 -30.50 -8.84 -7.51
N SER A 464 -31.79 -9.04 -7.89
CA SER A 464 -32.47 -10.33 -7.75
C SER A 464 -32.20 -11.27 -8.93
N GLY A 465 -31.61 -10.79 -10.02
CA GLY A 465 -31.32 -11.51 -11.25
C GLY A 465 -29.91 -11.27 -11.75
N GLU A 466 -29.77 -10.80 -12.98
CA GLU A 466 -28.46 -10.50 -13.57
C GLU A 466 -27.76 -9.36 -12.86
N LYS A 467 -26.43 -9.50 -12.75
CA LYS A 467 -25.56 -8.46 -12.17
C LYS A 467 -25.59 -7.20 -13.04
N ILE A 468 -25.54 -6.03 -12.40
CA ILE A 468 -25.36 -4.77 -13.12
C ILE A 468 -23.96 -4.74 -13.72
N LYS A 469 -23.86 -4.47 -15.01
CA LYS A 469 -22.60 -4.33 -15.73
C LYS A 469 -21.92 -3.00 -15.36
N ARG A 470 -20.59 -2.98 -15.32
CA ARG A 470 -19.81 -1.77 -14.99
C ARG A 470 -20.14 -0.56 -15.88
N GLU A 471 -20.44 -0.82 -17.14
CA GLU A 471 -20.82 0.19 -18.13
C GLU A 471 -22.07 0.99 -17.72
N ASN A 472 -22.92 0.41 -16.87
CA ASN A 472 -24.17 1.02 -16.43
C ASN A 472 -24.08 1.74 -15.08
N TYR A 473 -22.91 1.72 -14.41
CA TYR A 473 -22.77 2.32 -13.07
C TYR A 473 -22.97 3.84 -13.09
N GLU A 474 -22.53 4.50 -14.14
CA GLU A 474 -22.64 5.97 -14.29
C GLU A 474 -24.09 6.45 -14.41
N CYS A 475 -25.00 5.61 -14.90
CA CYS A 475 -26.41 5.95 -15.05
C CYS A 475 -27.21 5.80 -13.75
N LEU A 476 -26.70 5.02 -12.78
CA LEU A 476 -27.47 4.64 -11.58
C LEU A 476 -27.92 5.85 -10.73
N PRO A 477 -27.13 6.90 -10.49
CA PRO A 477 -27.58 8.08 -9.75
C PRO A 477 -28.79 8.77 -10.43
N LYS A 478 -28.79 8.84 -11.76
CA LYS A 478 -29.90 9.38 -12.53
C LYS A 478 -31.14 8.50 -12.44
N GLU A 479 -30.97 7.18 -12.57
CA GLU A 479 -32.09 6.24 -12.43
C GLU A 479 -32.78 6.33 -11.06
N VAL A 480 -31.98 6.52 -9.98
CA VAL A 480 -32.50 6.72 -8.63
C VAL A 480 -33.25 8.04 -8.54
N ALA A 481 -32.72 9.12 -9.10
CA ALA A 481 -33.37 10.44 -9.11
C ALA A 481 -34.69 10.43 -9.91
N ASP A 482 -34.71 9.73 -11.06
CA ASP A 482 -35.89 9.61 -11.92
C ASP A 482 -36.98 8.70 -11.31
N ALA A 483 -36.63 7.83 -10.37
CA ALA A 483 -37.57 6.92 -9.69
C ALA A 483 -38.40 7.65 -8.61
N LYS A 484 -39.09 8.73 -9.01
CA LYS A 484 -39.99 9.48 -8.10
C LYS A 484 -41.24 8.65 -7.78
N PRO A 485 -41.61 8.51 -6.50
CA PRO A 485 -42.90 7.92 -6.13
C PRO A 485 -44.03 8.88 -6.55
N THR A 486 -45.02 8.37 -7.23
CA THR A 486 -46.12 9.18 -7.78
C THR A 486 -47.16 9.62 -6.75
N GLU A 487 -47.17 8.98 -5.58
CA GLU A 487 -48.24 9.15 -4.58
C GLU A 487 -47.76 9.80 -3.27
N VAL A 488 -46.47 10.13 -3.17
CA VAL A 488 -45.88 10.78 -1.99
C VAL A 488 -45.56 12.22 -2.34
N SER A 489 -46.12 13.16 -1.61
CA SER A 489 -45.69 14.56 -1.70
C SER A 489 -44.31 14.70 -1.09
N LEU A 490 -43.30 15.00 -1.91
CA LEU A 490 -41.93 15.23 -1.48
C LEU A 490 -41.74 16.71 -1.23
N GLU A 491 -41.26 17.07 -0.03
CA GLU A 491 -40.95 18.46 0.35
C GLU A 491 -39.59 18.93 -0.17
N ALA A 492 -38.76 18.01 -0.70
CA ALA A 492 -37.46 18.31 -1.31
C ALA A 492 -37.37 17.75 -2.70
N GLU A 493 -36.84 18.54 -3.64
CA GLU A 493 -36.53 18.11 -4.98
C GLU A 493 -35.04 17.65 -5.03
N LEU A 494 -34.83 16.40 -5.47
CA LEU A 494 -33.53 15.79 -5.61
C LEU A 494 -33.20 15.52 -7.07
N LYS A 495 -31.94 15.80 -7.44
CA LYS A 495 -31.38 15.56 -8.78
C LYS A 495 -30.35 14.42 -8.72
N ALA A 496 -29.91 13.94 -9.89
CA ALA A 496 -28.90 12.90 -10.02
C ALA A 496 -27.60 13.23 -9.23
N GLU A 497 -27.20 14.48 -9.22
CA GLU A 497 -26.01 14.97 -8.48
C GLU A 497 -26.12 14.88 -6.95
N ASP A 498 -27.33 14.78 -6.41
CA ASP A 498 -27.58 14.61 -4.97
C ASP A 498 -27.43 13.14 -4.52
N PHE A 499 -27.36 12.20 -5.43
CA PHE A 499 -27.22 10.77 -5.14
C PHE A 499 -25.81 10.26 -5.43
N ILE A 500 -25.38 9.31 -4.60
CA ILE A 500 -24.20 8.49 -4.84
C ILE A 500 -24.67 7.03 -4.81
N VAL A 501 -24.37 6.29 -5.86
CA VAL A 501 -24.66 4.85 -5.93
C VAL A 501 -23.34 4.11 -6.00
N ASP A 502 -23.03 3.33 -4.96
CA ASP A 502 -21.81 2.55 -4.83
C ASP A 502 -22.15 1.06 -5.05
N VAL A 503 -21.47 0.42 -6.00
CA VAL A 503 -21.69 -0.99 -6.34
C VAL A 503 -20.45 -1.78 -5.96
N SER A 504 -20.55 -2.57 -4.91
CA SER A 504 -19.47 -3.39 -4.38
C SER A 504 -19.62 -4.86 -4.75
N GLN A 505 -18.49 -5.53 -5.00
CA GLN A 505 -18.44 -6.99 -5.18
C GLN A 505 -17.70 -7.61 -3.99
N LEU A 506 -18.40 -8.40 -3.18
CA LEU A 506 -17.85 -8.98 -1.94
C LEU A 506 -17.03 -10.26 -2.16
N LEU A 507 -17.26 -10.98 -3.24
CA LEU A 507 -16.70 -12.31 -3.51
C LEU A 507 -16.08 -12.38 -4.92
N PRO A 508 -15.22 -13.39 -5.21
CA PRO A 508 -14.73 -13.65 -6.55
C PRO A 508 -15.88 -13.82 -7.57
N GLU A 509 -15.59 -13.55 -8.81
CA GLU A 509 -16.54 -13.41 -9.92
C GLU A 509 -17.59 -14.54 -10.04
N LYS A 510 -17.23 -15.77 -9.66
CA LYS A 510 -18.13 -16.94 -9.70
C LYS A 510 -19.12 -17.04 -8.53
N PHE A 511 -18.84 -16.32 -7.41
CA PHE A 511 -19.65 -16.32 -6.18
C PHE A 511 -19.99 -14.90 -5.72
N ALA A 512 -19.86 -13.92 -6.60
CA ALA A 512 -19.96 -12.52 -6.22
C ALA A 512 -21.40 -12.12 -5.92
N GLU A 513 -21.63 -11.69 -4.69
CA GLU A 513 -22.77 -10.85 -4.34
C GLU A 513 -22.47 -9.42 -4.76
N GLN A 514 -23.37 -8.81 -5.52
CA GLN A 514 -23.34 -7.36 -5.74
C GLN A 514 -24.14 -6.70 -4.64
N LEU A 515 -23.49 -5.80 -3.91
CA LEU A 515 -24.13 -4.95 -2.91
C LEU A 515 -24.17 -3.53 -3.46
N ILE A 516 -25.36 -2.95 -3.54
CA ILE A 516 -25.58 -1.59 -4.04
C ILE A 516 -25.95 -0.71 -2.87
N ARG A 517 -25.18 0.34 -2.63
CA ARG A 517 -25.45 1.33 -1.59
C ARG A 517 -25.78 2.67 -2.21
N VAL A 518 -26.79 3.31 -1.69
CA VAL A 518 -27.22 4.66 -2.11
C VAL A 518 -27.01 5.64 -0.97
N TYR A 519 -26.47 6.79 -1.29
CA TYR A 519 -26.21 7.89 -0.38
C TYR A 519 -26.82 9.19 -0.92
N CYS A 520 -27.20 10.10 0.00
CA CYS A 520 -27.64 11.44 -0.33
C CYS A 520 -26.62 12.46 0.16
N LYS A 521 -26.25 13.40 -0.70
CA LYS A 521 -25.33 14.50 -0.36
C LYS A 521 -25.96 15.57 0.49
N LYS A 522 -27.29 15.75 0.41
CA LYS A 522 -28.03 16.63 1.30
C LYS A 522 -28.23 15.95 2.65
N THR A 523 -28.12 16.72 3.73
CA THR A 523 -28.08 16.19 5.09
C THR A 523 -29.32 16.53 5.91
N ASP A 524 -30.20 17.36 5.39
CA ASP A 524 -31.46 17.73 6.04
C ASP A 524 -32.51 16.60 5.99
N GLU A 525 -33.41 16.57 6.98
CA GLU A 525 -34.40 15.50 7.15
C GLU A 525 -35.35 15.36 5.95
N LYS A 526 -35.78 16.48 5.34
CA LYS A 526 -36.71 16.48 4.22
C LYS A 526 -36.06 15.85 2.97
N SER A 527 -34.82 16.24 2.68
CA SER A 527 -34.03 15.65 1.57
C SER A 527 -33.75 14.19 1.83
N LEU A 528 -33.41 13.81 3.05
CA LEU A 528 -33.14 12.39 3.37
C LEU A 528 -34.41 11.54 3.25
N TYR A 529 -35.56 12.02 3.73
CA TYR A 529 -36.84 11.34 3.53
C TYR A 529 -37.16 11.16 2.03
N ALA A 530 -36.99 12.23 1.25
CA ALA A 530 -37.19 12.17 -0.20
C ALA A 530 -36.25 11.14 -0.86
N ALA A 531 -34.97 11.12 -0.48
CA ALA A 531 -33.99 10.19 -1.00
C ALA A 531 -34.34 8.73 -0.71
N GLN A 532 -34.84 8.44 0.49
CA GLN A 532 -35.33 7.11 0.88
C GLN A 532 -36.51 6.67 0.02
N GLN A 533 -37.47 7.57 -0.24
CA GLN A 533 -38.60 7.27 -1.10
C GLN A 533 -38.17 6.98 -2.54
N HIS A 534 -37.28 7.78 -3.11
CA HIS A 534 -36.70 7.54 -4.42
C HIS A 534 -36.00 6.17 -4.49
N PHE A 535 -35.20 5.84 -3.50
CA PHE A 535 -34.46 4.58 -3.44
C PHE A 535 -35.37 3.36 -3.35
N VAL A 536 -36.38 3.40 -2.49
CA VAL A 536 -37.39 2.32 -2.38
C VAL A 536 -38.11 2.14 -3.70
N GLN A 537 -38.56 3.23 -4.35
CA GLN A 537 -39.24 3.17 -5.64
C GLN A 537 -38.32 2.61 -6.73
N TRP A 538 -37.05 3.03 -6.74
CA TRP A 538 -36.06 2.48 -7.69
C TRP A 538 -35.86 0.97 -7.52
N CYS A 539 -35.76 0.48 -6.27
CA CYS A 539 -35.62 -0.95 -6.00
C CYS A 539 -36.85 -1.74 -6.48
N ILE A 540 -38.08 -1.19 -6.35
CA ILE A 540 -39.30 -1.80 -6.88
C ILE A 540 -39.21 -1.86 -8.40
N ASN A 541 -38.90 -0.75 -9.07
CA ASN A 541 -38.84 -0.66 -10.52
C ASN A 541 -37.81 -1.63 -11.13
N LYS A 542 -36.70 -1.89 -10.43
CA LYS A 542 -35.60 -2.77 -10.84
C LYS A 542 -35.79 -4.23 -10.39
N ASN A 543 -36.85 -4.54 -9.65
CA ASN A 543 -37.08 -5.87 -9.07
C ASN A 543 -35.88 -6.34 -8.20
N PHE A 544 -35.32 -5.42 -7.43
CA PHE A 544 -34.22 -5.72 -6.51
C PHE A 544 -34.73 -6.30 -5.19
N THR A 545 -33.83 -6.85 -4.38
CA THR A 545 -34.18 -7.32 -3.03
C THR A 545 -34.67 -6.17 -2.16
N LYS A 546 -35.49 -6.49 -1.16
CA LYS A 546 -35.96 -5.48 -0.19
C LYS A 546 -34.77 -4.70 0.37
N PRO A 547 -34.75 -3.35 0.28
CA PRO A 547 -33.68 -2.55 0.84
C PRO A 547 -33.54 -2.77 2.35
N GLN A 548 -32.29 -2.78 2.84
CA GLN A 548 -32.00 -2.67 4.25
C GLN A 548 -31.98 -1.19 4.63
N ASP A 549 -32.41 -0.91 5.85
CA ASP A 549 -32.65 0.44 6.32
C ASP A 549 -31.35 1.24 6.54
N GLY A 550 -31.41 2.54 6.28
CA GLY A 550 -30.31 3.50 6.47
C GLY A 550 -30.15 3.95 7.93
N ASP A 551 -29.32 4.97 8.12
CA ASP A 551 -28.92 5.49 9.45
C ASP A 551 -30.02 6.25 10.22
N VAL A 552 -31.17 6.48 9.61
CA VAL A 552 -32.28 7.21 10.24
C VAL A 552 -33.47 6.29 10.39
N VAL A 553 -34.09 6.34 11.56
CA VAL A 553 -35.34 5.72 12.01
C VAL A 553 -36.25 5.24 10.87
N ALA A 554 -35.80 4.22 10.18
CA ALA A 554 -36.39 3.76 8.93
C ALA A 554 -37.29 2.52 9.02
N PRO A 555 -37.51 1.85 10.18
CA PRO A 555 -38.47 0.74 10.26
C PRO A 555 -39.86 1.11 9.77
N LEU A 556 -40.20 2.41 9.79
CA LEU A 556 -41.52 2.92 9.40
C LEU A 556 -41.71 3.10 7.89
N ILE A 557 -40.64 3.16 7.12
CA ILE A 557 -40.68 3.51 5.69
C ILE A 557 -40.57 2.29 4.77
N THR A 558 -39.83 1.26 5.19
CA THR A 558 -39.59 0.07 4.36
C THR A 558 -40.64 -1.00 4.61
N PRO A 559 -41.36 -1.50 3.58
CA PRO A 559 -42.38 -2.54 3.73
C PRO A 559 -41.84 -3.80 4.40
N ARG A 560 -42.69 -4.52 5.13
CA ARG A 560 -42.34 -5.85 5.64
C ARG A 560 -42.02 -6.79 4.48
N LYS A 561 -41.19 -7.81 4.67
CA LYS A 561 -40.76 -8.72 3.63
C LYS A 561 -41.92 -9.38 2.82
N ARG A 562 -43.06 -9.68 3.48
CA ARG A 562 -44.24 -10.20 2.83
C ARG A 562 -44.89 -9.18 1.89
N GLU A 563 -45.00 -7.94 2.30
CA GLU A 563 -45.55 -6.84 1.51
C GLU A 563 -44.65 -6.48 0.35
N TRP A 564 -43.31 -6.52 0.55
CA TRP A 564 -42.33 -6.34 -0.52
C TRP A 564 -42.49 -7.38 -1.62
N ASN A 565 -42.61 -8.69 -1.28
CA ASN A 565 -42.82 -9.76 -2.25
C ASN A 565 -44.16 -9.64 -2.99
N ALA A 566 -45.20 -9.14 -2.32
CA ALA A 566 -46.50 -8.88 -2.93
C ALA A 566 -46.43 -7.71 -3.94
N LEU A 567 -45.65 -6.66 -3.65
CA LEU A 567 -45.39 -5.54 -4.58
C LEU A 567 -44.65 -5.98 -5.84
N LEU A 568 -43.68 -6.93 -5.71
CA LEU A 568 -42.93 -7.48 -6.84
C LEU A 568 -43.75 -8.44 -7.70
N SER A 569 -44.71 -9.14 -7.13
CA SER A 569 -45.56 -10.16 -7.84
C SER A 569 -46.83 -9.60 -8.45
N ALA A 570 -47.14 -8.32 -8.28
CA ALA A 570 -48.31 -7.69 -8.88
C ALA A 570 -48.18 -7.60 -10.40
N PRO A 571 -49.13 -8.09 -11.18
CA PRO A 571 -49.09 -8.00 -12.64
C PRO A 571 -49.31 -6.54 -13.05
N ASN A 572 -48.29 -5.94 -13.62
CA ASN A 572 -48.22 -4.64 -14.25
C ASN A 572 -47.98 -3.42 -13.29
N PRO A 573 -46.79 -2.82 -13.32
CA PRO A 573 -46.44 -1.64 -12.53
C PRO A 573 -47.14 -0.33 -12.99
N ALA A 574 -48.08 -0.42 -13.95
CA ALA A 574 -48.75 0.76 -14.49
C ALA A 574 -49.76 1.43 -13.52
N ARG A 575 -50.01 0.88 -12.34
CA ARG A 575 -50.77 1.53 -11.27
C ARG A 575 -50.14 1.35 -9.89
N PRO A 576 -49.11 2.15 -9.56
CA PRO A 576 -48.50 2.14 -8.22
C PRO A 576 -49.47 2.55 -7.09
N GLY A 577 -50.61 3.13 -7.44
CA GLY A 577 -51.53 3.79 -6.53
C GLY A 577 -52.23 2.91 -5.50
N GLU A 578 -52.61 1.71 -5.85
CA GLU A 578 -53.40 0.84 -4.95
C GLU A 578 -52.53 0.14 -3.89
N ALA A 579 -51.35 -0.30 -4.26
CA ALA A 579 -50.40 -0.90 -3.32
C ALA A 579 -49.91 0.11 -2.29
N PHE A 580 -49.78 1.40 -2.68
CA PHE A 580 -49.35 2.48 -1.81
C PHE A 580 -50.48 3.00 -0.92
N LYS A 581 -51.73 3.00 -1.38
CA LYS A 581 -52.89 3.36 -0.53
C LYS A 581 -53.07 2.39 0.64
N ALA A 582 -52.86 1.10 0.43
CA ALA A 582 -52.82 0.09 1.49
C ALA A 582 -51.73 0.39 2.53
N ARG A 583 -50.62 1.03 2.10
CA ARG A 583 -49.46 1.37 2.88
C ARG A 583 -49.70 2.60 3.79
N VAL A 584 -50.37 3.63 3.31
CA VAL A 584 -50.75 4.82 4.07
C VAL A 584 -51.79 4.49 5.12
N GLN A 585 -52.67 3.52 4.90
CA GLN A 585 -53.64 3.04 5.89
C GLN A 585 -52.99 2.26 7.04
N LEU A 586 -51.95 1.45 6.76
CA LEU A 586 -51.18 0.70 7.78
C LEU A 586 -50.45 1.62 8.79
N PHE A 587 -50.15 2.86 8.42
CA PHE A 587 -49.44 3.81 9.28
C PHE A 587 -50.39 4.81 10.00
N LYS A 588 -51.67 4.84 9.64
CA LYS A 588 -52.67 5.68 10.33
C LYS A 588 -53.24 5.03 11.61
N ASP A 589 -53.12 3.71 11.74
CA ASP A 589 -53.68 2.97 12.88
C ASP A 589 -52.66 2.62 13.97
N GLY A 590 -51.46 3.16 13.90
CA GLY A 590 -50.41 3.04 14.90
C GLY A 590 -50.42 4.14 15.94
N SER A 591 -51.51 4.29 16.68
CA SER A 591 -51.51 4.95 17.97
C SER A 591 -51.01 3.95 19.03
N VAL A 592 -49.77 4.04 19.42
CA VAL A 592 -49.12 4.09 20.75
C VAL A 592 -47.61 4.00 20.53
#